data_bf54a055a819b24a81cc91c3efb63fe5
#
_entry.id   bf54a055a819b24a81cc91c3efb63fe5
#
_cell.length_a   1.000
_cell.length_b   1.000
_cell.length_c   1.000
_cell.angle_alpha   90.00
_cell.angle_beta   90.00
_cell.angle_gamma   90.00
#
_symmetry.space_group_name_H-M   'P 1'
#
loop_
_entity.id
_entity.type
_entity.pdbx_description
1 polymer ?
#
loop_
_entity_poly.entity_id
_entity_poly.type
_entity_poly.pdbx_seq_one_letter_code
_entity_poly.pdbx_strand_id
1 'polypeptide(L)'
;LEKALKKLNFDVTAKSLIEFKQVEMHYLPISEWIFFSSKHAVRYFFNQKPKIGKVKFGCISKQTSAELRQYGHRADFIGQSTDTKMIGKQFSSLVGSAKVLFPVPKESMQSVQQQLSKNTINLVVYETLKQGIVVDTKTNIIVFTSPSNVDAFFEKNKWQEHYKAVAMGEATETALYRKGVRKPAKPITFDDLGLMHCILSLS
;
A
#
# COMPACT_ATOMS: atom_id res chain seq x y z
N LEU A 1 -9.78 -6.53 -15.48
CA LEU A 1 -9.99 -7.80 -14.81
C LEU A 1 -11.48 -8.13 -14.61
N GLU A 2 -12.28 -7.33 -13.89
CA GLU A 2 -13.70 -7.62 -13.60
C GLU A 2 -14.52 -7.93 -14.83
N LYS A 3 -14.43 -7.09 -15.89
CA LYS A 3 -15.12 -7.34 -17.16
C LYS A 3 -14.72 -8.65 -17.83
N ALA A 4 -13.46 -9.04 -17.72
CA ALA A 4 -12.96 -10.30 -18.31
C ALA A 4 -13.48 -11.51 -17.53
N LEU A 5 -13.48 -11.49 -16.20
CA LEU A 5 -14.02 -12.55 -15.37
C LEU A 5 -15.54 -12.71 -15.58
N LYS A 6 -16.29 -11.61 -15.67
CA LYS A 6 -17.74 -11.67 -15.97
C LYS A 6 -18.05 -12.33 -17.34
N LYS A 7 -17.19 -12.11 -18.35
CA LYS A 7 -17.30 -12.81 -19.64
C LYS A 7 -17.06 -14.33 -19.54
N LEU A 8 -16.34 -14.76 -18.52
CA LEU A 8 -16.08 -16.17 -18.20
C LEU A 8 -17.10 -16.73 -17.19
N ASN A 9 -18.26 -16.09 -17.06
CA ASN A 9 -19.36 -16.49 -16.18
C ASN A 9 -19.04 -16.47 -14.67
N PHE A 10 -18.03 -15.71 -14.25
CA PHE A 10 -17.84 -15.44 -12.81
C PHE A 10 -18.80 -14.35 -12.35
N ASP A 11 -19.43 -14.57 -11.20
CA ASP A 11 -20.08 -13.50 -10.46
C ASP A 11 -19.00 -12.73 -9.68
N VAL A 12 -18.76 -11.49 -10.04
CA VAL A 12 -17.66 -10.69 -9.51
C VAL A 12 -18.19 -9.47 -8.76
N THR A 13 -17.86 -9.40 -7.47
CA THR A 13 -18.09 -8.23 -6.64
C THR A 13 -16.74 -7.58 -6.28
N ALA A 14 -16.50 -6.36 -6.76
CA ALA A 14 -15.33 -5.58 -6.41
C ALA A 14 -15.71 -4.48 -5.41
N LYS A 15 -15.31 -4.64 -4.15
CA LYS A 15 -15.54 -3.65 -3.08
C LYS A 15 -14.26 -3.39 -2.31
N SER A 16 -13.95 -2.12 -2.02
CA SER A 16 -12.90 -1.79 -1.08
C SER A 16 -13.38 -2.03 0.34
N LEU A 17 -12.62 -2.81 1.11
CA LEU A 17 -12.87 -3.01 2.54
C LEU A 17 -12.19 -1.94 3.40
N ILE A 18 -11.50 -1.01 2.76
CA ILE A 18 -10.83 0.12 3.41
C ILE A 18 -11.17 1.42 2.70
N GLU A 19 -11.18 2.50 3.46
CA GLU A 19 -11.28 3.86 2.98
C GLU A 19 -10.09 4.65 3.49
N PHE A 20 -9.64 5.62 2.72
CA PHE A 20 -8.58 6.54 3.13
C PHE A 20 -9.19 7.90 3.43
N LYS A 21 -8.94 8.40 4.64
CA LYS A 21 -9.39 9.71 5.07
C LYS A 21 -8.21 10.64 5.27
N GLN A 22 -8.31 11.87 4.78
CA GLN A 22 -7.29 12.89 4.97
C GLN A 22 -7.17 13.25 6.45
N VAL A 23 -5.93 13.38 6.92
CA VAL A 23 -5.59 13.99 8.20
C VAL A 23 -5.00 15.36 7.92
N GLU A 24 -5.52 16.40 8.55
CA GLU A 24 -5.13 17.78 8.32
C GLU A 24 -3.71 18.07 8.84
N MET A 25 -2.92 18.73 8.02
CA MET A 25 -1.57 19.20 8.40
C MET A 25 -1.64 20.61 8.93
N HIS A 26 -1.39 20.81 10.22
CA HIS A 26 -1.38 22.14 10.83
C HIS A 26 -0.08 22.92 10.57
N TYR A 27 1.02 22.24 10.32
CA TYR A 27 2.31 22.83 9.96
C TYR A 27 3.13 21.86 9.11
N LEU A 28 4.06 22.39 8.35
CA LEU A 28 5.02 21.62 7.58
C LEU A 28 6.41 21.72 8.22
N PRO A 29 6.96 20.62 8.77
CA PRO A 29 8.32 20.62 9.32
C PRO A 29 9.37 20.93 8.25
N ILE A 30 10.36 21.74 8.61
CA ILE A 30 11.50 22.04 7.74
C ILE A 30 12.34 20.77 7.57
N SER A 31 12.58 20.41 6.32
CA SER A 31 13.38 19.24 5.93
C SER A 31 14.14 19.49 4.64
N GLU A 32 15.18 18.72 4.39
CA GLU A 32 15.96 18.75 3.15
C GLU A 32 15.43 17.77 2.13
N TRP A 33 14.79 16.71 2.62
CA TRP A 33 14.17 15.68 1.83
C TRP A 33 12.72 15.41 2.27
N ILE A 34 11.87 15.05 1.29
CA ILE A 34 10.56 14.48 1.56
C ILE A 34 10.51 13.11 0.89
N PHE A 35 10.31 12.05 1.68
CA PHE A 35 10.26 10.68 1.16
C PHE A 35 8.84 10.12 1.19
N PHE A 36 8.34 9.67 0.05
CA PHE A 36 7.02 9.07 -0.10
C PHE A 36 7.10 7.55 -0.19
N SER A 37 6.50 6.87 0.78
CA SER A 37 6.41 5.40 0.82
C SER A 37 5.17 4.84 0.09
N SER A 38 4.29 5.69 -0.43
CA SER A 38 3.11 5.28 -1.20
C SER A 38 2.56 6.41 -2.06
N LYS A 39 1.80 6.06 -3.11
CA LYS A 39 1.04 7.03 -3.91
C LYS A 39 -0.04 7.77 -3.08
N HIS A 40 -0.61 7.12 -2.06
CA HIS A 40 -1.57 7.76 -1.16
C HIS A 40 -0.90 8.86 -0.33
N ALA A 41 0.31 8.61 0.18
CA ALA A 41 1.07 9.64 0.89
C ALA A 41 1.34 10.87 0.00
N VAL A 42 1.65 10.68 -1.28
CA VAL A 42 1.79 11.77 -2.25
C VAL A 42 0.48 12.55 -2.36
N ARG A 43 -0.62 11.86 -2.64
CA ARG A 43 -1.94 12.48 -2.84
C ARG A 43 -2.38 13.31 -1.64
N TYR A 44 -2.41 12.68 -0.46
CA TYR A 44 -2.89 13.32 0.76
C TYR A 44 -1.98 14.44 1.27
N PHE A 45 -0.70 14.38 0.92
CA PHE A 45 0.21 15.49 1.18
C PHE A 45 -0.06 16.68 0.27
N PHE A 46 -0.07 16.48 -1.05
CA PHE A 46 -0.21 17.57 -2.01
C PHE A 46 -1.64 18.11 -2.16
N ASN A 47 -2.67 17.32 -1.87
CA ASN A 47 -4.05 17.81 -1.83
C ASN A 47 -4.25 18.95 -0.82
N GLN A 48 -3.38 19.05 0.19
CA GLN A 48 -3.39 20.12 1.18
C GLN A 48 -2.58 21.35 0.76
N LYS A 49 -2.04 21.36 -0.47
CA LYS A 49 -1.30 22.49 -1.06
C LYS A 49 -0.20 23.03 -0.14
N PRO A 50 0.70 22.17 0.38
CA PRO A 50 1.74 22.60 1.30
C PRO A 50 2.67 23.62 0.63
N LYS A 51 3.08 24.64 1.36
CA LYS A 51 4.11 25.58 0.92
C LYS A 51 5.48 24.92 1.15
N ILE A 52 5.98 24.21 0.17
CA ILE A 52 7.28 23.54 0.22
C ILE A 52 8.37 24.48 -0.27
N GLY A 53 9.50 24.52 0.45
CA GLY A 53 10.71 25.22 0.02
C GLY A 53 11.51 24.40 -0.99
N LYS A 54 12.79 24.72 -1.11
CA LYS A 54 13.72 23.93 -1.94
C LYS A 54 14.05 22.61 -1.22
N VAL A 55 13.41 21.51 -1.63
CA VAL A 55 13.61 20.17 -1.07
C VAL A 55 13.87 19.17 -2.17
N LYS A 56 14.51 18.04 -1.83
CA LYS A 56 14.65 16.87 -2.69
C LYS A 56 13.57 15.85 -2.37
N PHE A 57 13.20 15.02 -3.37
CA PHE A 57 12.15 14.02 -3.22
C PHE A 57 12.69 12.61 -3.36
N GLY A 58 12.33 11.74 -2.41
CA GLY A 58 12.51 10.30 -2.50
C GLY A 58 11.17 9.58 -2.68
N CYS A 59 11.16 8.54 -3.48
CA CYS A 59 9.99 7.68 -3.68
C CYS A 59 10.38 6.21 -3.52
N ILE A 60 9.51 5.44 -2.86
CA ILE A 60 9.74 4.02 -2.64
C ILE A 60 9.73 3.21 -3.95
N SER A 61 9.02 3.69 -4.99
CA SER A 61 8.86 2.97 -6.25
C SER A 61 8.63 3.90 -7.44
N LYS A 62 8.75 3.33 -8.66
CA LYS A 62 8.41 4.03 -9.91
C LYS A 62 6.95 4.49 -9.94
N GLN A 63 6.02 3.70 -9.38
CA GLN A 63 4.59 4.07 -9.32
C GLN A 63 4.35 5.27 -8.40
N THR A 64 5.04 5.34 -7.26
CA THR A 64 4.98 6.50 -6.36
C THR A 64 5.59 7.74 -7.01
N SER A 65 6.70 7.58 -7.75
CA SER A 65 7.31 8.67 -8.52
C SER A 65 6.43 9.16 -9.67
N ALA A 66 5.68 8.26 -10.30
CA ALA A 66 4.70 8.64 -11.34
C ALA A 66 3.55 9.49 -10.75
N GLU A 67 3.08 9.15 -9.54
CA GLU A 67 2.10 9.95 -8.81
C GLU A 67 2.66 11.34 -8.44
N LEU A 68 3.91 11.42 -7.96
CA LEU A 68 4.56 12.68 -7.63
C LEU A 68 4.64 13.63 -8.84
N ARG A 69 4.87 13.09 -10.04
CA ARG A 69 4.90 13.87 -11.28
C ARG A 69 3.58 14.53 -11.62
N GLN A 70 2.45 13.97 -11.21
CA GLN A 70 1.13 14.60 -11.42
C GLN A 70 0.97 15.90 -10.65
N TYR A 71 1.77 16.10 -9.59
CA TYR A 71 1.83 17.34 -8.81
C TYR A 71 2.98 18.26 -9.24
N GLY A 72 3.61 18.00 -10.39
CA GLY A 72 4.66 18.85 -10.97
C GLY A 72 6.06 18.64 -10.39
N HIS A 73 6.28 17.57 -9.62
CA HIS A 73 7.58 17.31 -8.99
C HIS A 73 8.27 16.07 -9.56
N ARG A 74 9.60 16.04 -9.48
CA ARG A 74 10.42 14.89 -9.87
C ARG A 74 11.10 14.31 -8.64
N ALA A 75 11.21 12.98 -8.59
CA ALA A 75 11.96 12.30 -7.55
C ALA A 75 13.46 12.32 -7.87
N ASP A 76 14.29 12.69 -6.89
CA ASP A 76 15.75 12.61 -6.91
C ASP A 76 16.23 11.20 -6.55
N PHE A 77 15.41 10.43 -5.84
CA PHE A 77 15.64 9.03 -5.51
C PHE A 77 14.39 8.19 -5.79
N ILE A 78 14.57 7.04 -6.41
CA ILE A 78 13.50 6.05 -6.63
C ILE A 78 14.01 4.68 -6.23
N GLY A 79 13.33 4.03 -5.28
CA GLY A 79 13.65 2.65 -4.88
C GLY A 79 13.48 1.68 -6.05
N GLN A 80 14.45 0.77 -6.21
CA GLN A 80 14.50 -0.21 -7.30
C GLN A 80 14.34 -1.66 -6.82
N SER A 81 14.03 -1.86 -5.53
CA SER A 81 13.84 -3.17 -4.93
C SER A 81 12.39 -3.35 -4.46
N THR A 82 11.98 -4.59 -4.28
CA THR A 82 10.74 -4.94 -3.55
C THR A 82 10.97 -5.00 -2.04
N ASP A 83 12.22 -5.14 -1.59
CA ASP A 83 12.60 -5.10 -0.18
C ASP A 83 12.72 -3.65 0.32
N THR A 84 11.80 -3.25 1.16
CA THR A 84 11.75 -1.90 1.75
C THR A 84 12.94 -1.59 2.65
N LYS A 85 13.56 -2.60 3.29
CA LYS A 85 14.77 -2.43 4.11
C LYS A 85 15.98 -2.11 3.22
N MET A 86 16.10 -2.81 2.09
CA MET A 86 17.15 -2.53 1.11
C MET A 86 17.02 -1.11 0.54
N ILE A 87 15.81 -0.70 0.18
CA ILE A 87 15.54 0.68 -0.25
C ILE A 87 15.94 1.68 0.83
N GLY A 88 15.56 1.40 2.08
CA GLY A 88 15.91 2.25 3.23
C GLY A 88 17.43 2.40 3.41
N LYS A 89 18.21 1.32 3.29
CA LYS A 89 19.68 1.36 3.36
C LYS A 89 20.30 2.19 2.22
N GLN A 90 19.83 1.99 0.99
CA GLN A 90 20.31 2.77 -0.17
C GLN A 90 20.00 4.26 0.00
N PHE A 91 18.78 4.57 0.45
CA PHE A 91 18.38 5.95 0.69
C PHE A 91 19.14 6.57 1.85
N SER A 92 19.36 5.83 2.94
CA SER A 92 20.18 6.27 4.08
C SER A 92 21.61 6.66 3.66
N SER A 93 22.25 5.84 2.81
CA SER A 93 23.59 6.14 2.28
C SER A 93 23.61 7.43 1.43
N LEU A 94 22.52 7.73 0.72
CA LEU A 94 22.41 8.92 -0.12
C LEU A 94 22.20 10.20 0.71
N VAL A 95 21.35 10.14 1.74
CA VAL A 95 20.93 11.34 2.50
C VAL A 95 21.88 11.65 3.64
N GLY A 96 22.65 10.68 4.14
CA GLY A 96 23.57 10.87 5.27
C GLY A 96 22.87 11.40 6.51
N SER A 97 23.27 12.57 6.99
CA SER A 97 22.69 13.25 8.15
C SER A 97 21.55 14.24 7.83
N ALA A 98 21.15 14.35 6.56
CA ALA A 98 20.09 15.26 6.14
C ALA A 98 18.75 14.95 6.82
N LYS A 99 17.97 16.00 7.09
CA LYS A 99 16.64 15.89 7.71
C LYS A 99 15.63 15.42 6.67
N VAL A 100 14.95 14.28 6.95
CA VAL A 100 13.98 13.67 6.05
C VAL A 100 12.59 13.67 6.64
N LEU A 101 11.65 14.28 5.92
CA LEU A 101 10.22 14.24 6.22
C LEU A 101 9.58 13.04 5.51
N PHE A 102 8.79 12.28 6.26
CA PHE A 102 8.00 11.17 5.76
C PHE A 102 6.52 11.47 5.93
N PRO A 103 5.79 11.86 4.86
CA PRO A 103 4.34 11.82 4.88
C PRO A 103 3.86 10.37 4.99
N VAL A 104 3.10 10.07 6.05
CA VAL A 104 2.74 8.69 6.42
C VAL A 104 1.26 8.56 6.76
N PRO A 105 0.69 7.35 6.72
CA PRO A 105 -0.58 7.06 7.36
C PRO A 105 -0.44 7.11 8.89
N LYS A 106 -1.56 7.27 9.58
CA LYS A 106 -1.64 7.23 11.05
C LYS A 106 -1.02 5.95 11.63
N GLU A 107 -1.24 4.81 10.95
CA GLU A 107 -0.61 3.54 11.26
C GLU A 107 0.41 3.20 10.18
N SER A 108 1.70 3.37 10.47
CA SER A 108 2.80 3.13 9.55
C SER A 108 3.81 2.13 10.12
N MET A 109 4.23 1.16 9.31
CA MET A 109 5.28 0.19 9.68
C MET A 109 6.68 0.82 9.72
N GLN A 110 6.89 2.01 9.16
CA GLN A 110 8.12 2.79 9.19
C GLN A 110 9.38 2.03 8.70
N SER A 111 9.22 1.05 7.80
CA SER A 111 10.29 0.14 7.40
C SER A 111 11.50 0.84 6.76
N VAL A 112 11.28 1.93 6.02
CA VAL A 112 12.35 2.74 5.42
C VAL A 112 13.00 3.62 6.50
N GLN A 113 12.20 4.27 7.35
CA GLN A 113 12.66 5.17 8.41
C GLN A 113 13.59 4.46 9.39
N GLN A 114 13.31 3.19 9.71
CA GLN A 114 14.14 2.37 10.61
C GLN A 114 15.56 2.14 10.10
N GLN A 115 15.83 2.37 8.82
CA GLN A 115 17.16 2.23 8.22
C GLN A 115 17.93 3.57 8.18
N LEU A 116 17.28 4.69 8.53
CA LEU A 116 17.91 6.01 8.57
C LEU A 116 18.40 6.32 9.98
N SER A 117 19.38 7.24 10.08
CA SER A 117 19.78 7.86 11.34
C SER A 117 18.63 8.71 11.93
N LYS A 118 18.82 9.23 13.15
CA LYS A 118 17.76 9.89 13.96
C LYS A 118 17.08 11.15 13.35
N ASN A 119 17.47 11.59 12.15
CA ASN A 119 16.96 12.81 11.52
C ASN A 119 15.72 12.58 10.66
N THR A 120 14.79 11.76 11.13
CA THR A 120 13.52 11.48 10.45
C THR A 120 12.34 12.12 11.17
N ILE A 121 11.41 12.68 10.41
CA ILE A 121 10.17 13.26 10.91
C ILE A 121 9.00 12.56 10.21
N ASN A 122 8.10 11.95 10.97
CA ASN A 122 6.86 11.43 10.43
C ASN A 122 5.78 12.51 10.49
N LEU A 123 5.13 12.76 9.36
CA LEU A 123 3.99 13.66 9.24
C LEU A 123 2.77 12.86 8.83
N VAL A 124 1.81 12.71 9.72
CA VAL A 124 0.57 11.99 9.42
C VAL A 124 -0.27 12.83 8.47
N VAL A 125 -0.60 12.30 7.29
CA VAL A 125 -1.37 13.00 6.25
C VAL A 125 -2.67 12.29 5.87
N TYR A 126 -2.83 11.02 6.26
CA TYR A 126 -4.08 10.26 6.09
C TYR A 126 -4.20 9.15 7.12
N GLU A 127 -5.40 8.64 7.25
CA GLU A 127 -5.68 7.41 8.00
C GLU A 127 -6.39 6.39 7.11
N THR A 128 -6.21 5.11 7.42
CA THR A 128 -6.91 4.02 6.76
C THR A 128 -8.05 3.57 7.67
N LEU A 129 -9.28 3.76 7.20
CA LEU A 129 -10.48 3.33 7.90
C LEU A 129 -10.93 1.99 7.34
N LYS A 130 -11.27 1.06 8.22
CA LYS A 130 -11.81 -0.23 7.82
C LYS A 130 -13.31 -0.09 7.59
N GLN A 131 -13.77 -0.57 6.44
CA GLN A 131 -15.19 -0.63 6.09
C GLN A 131 -15.75 -1.95 6.59
N GLY A 132 -16.74 -1.89 7.45
CA GLY A 132 -17.38 -3.09 8.02
C GLY A 132 -18.30 -3.80 7.02
N ILE A 133 -17.76 -4.22 5.87
CA ILE A 133 -18.52 -4.88 4.80
C ILE A 133 -18.65 -6.38 5.10
N VAL A 134 -19.87 -6.88 5.07
CA VAL A 134 -20.14 -8.32 5.12
C VAL A 134 -20.08 -8.88 3.68
N VAL A 135 -19.30 -9.93 3.52
CA VAL A 135 -19.14 -10.64 2.24
C VAL A 135 -20.23 -11.71 2.15
N ASP A 136 -20.81 -11.88 0.95
CA ASP A 136 -21.80 -12.93 0.70
C ASP A 136 -21.19 -14.30 0.96
N THR A 137 -21.88 -15.15 1.71
CA THR A 137 -21.45 -16.52 2.03
C THR A 137 -21.41 -17.45 0.82
N LYS A 138 -22.02 -17.07 -0.30
CA LYS A 138 -21.92 -17.78 -1.58
C LYS A 138 -20.61 -17.55 -2.31
N THR A 139 -19.79 -16.59 -1.86
CA THR A 139 -18.49 -16.31 -2.45
C THR A 139 -17.57 -17.51 -2.31
N ASN A 140 -16.88 -17.89 -3.38
CA ASN A 140 -15.93 -19.01 -3.36
C ASN A 140 -14.47 -18.52 -3.29
N ILE A 141 -14.14 -17.48 -4.03
CA ILE A 141 -12.77 -16.98 -4.14
C ILE A 141 -12.75 -15.53 -3.62
N ILE A 142 -11.84 -15.25 -2.69
CA ILE A 142 -11.65 -13.92 -2.11
C ILE A 142 -10.24 -13.43 -2.40
N VAL A 143 -10.13 -12.31 -3.11
CA VAL A 143 -8.86 -11.69 -3.45
C VAL A 143 -8.54 -10.56 -2.49
N PHE A 144 -7.40 -10.68 -1.80
CA PHE A 144 -6.89 -9.66 -0.89
C PHE A 144 -5.72 -8.91 -1.52
N THR A 145 -5.86 -7.61 -1.67
CA THR A 145 -4.86 -6.76 -2.31
C THR A 145 -3.87 -6.13 -1.33
N SER A 146 -4.14 -6.22 -0.02
CA SER A 146 -3.28 -5.67 1.03
C SER A 146 -3.55 -6.29 2.40
N PRO A 147 -2.60 -6.23 3.36
CA PRO A 147 -2.82 -6.62 4.74
C PRO A 147 -4.01 -5.91 5.40
N SER A 148 -4.19 -4.62 5.11
CA SER A 148 -5.31 -3.83 5.65
C SER A 148 -6.68 -4.34 5.19
N ASN A 149 -6.77 -4.88 3.95
CA ASN A 149 -8.00 -5.52 3.48
C ASN A 149 -8.24 -6.86 4.19
N VAL A 150 -7.18 -7.62 4.51
CA VAL A 150 -7.31 -8.83 5.33
C VAL A 150 -7.87 -8.49 6.71
N ASP A 151 -7.28 -7.51 7.39
CA ASP A 151 -7.74 -7.09 8.72
C ASP A 151 -9.17 -6.57 8.69
N ALA A 152 -9.53 -5.76 7.69
CA ALA A 152 -10.90 -5.24 7.54
C ALA A 152 -11.92 -6.36 7.27
N PHE A 153 -11.56 -7.39 6.50
CA PHE A 153 -12.42 -8.55 6.25
C PHE A 153 -12.74 -9.26 7.57
N PHE A 154 -11.73 -9.60 8.36
CA PHE A 154 -11.90 -10.37 9.60
C PHE A 154 -12.56 -9.61 10.75
N GLU A 155 -12.81 -8.31 10.62
CA GLU A 155 -13.63 -7.57 11.60
C GLU A 155 -15.11 -7.92 11.54
N LYS A 156 -15.62 -8.25 10.36
CA LYS A 156 -17.07 -8.49 10.15
C LYS A 156 -17.38 -9.86 9.55
N ASN A 157 -16.36 -10.59 9.11
CA ASN A 157 -16.54 -11.88 8.46
C ASN A 157 -15.75 -12.97 9.17
N LYS A 158 -16.33 -14.17 9.21
CA LYS A 158 -15.62 -15.39 9.60
C LYS A 158 -15.16 -16.11 8.36
N TRP A 159 -13.96 -16.70 8.40
CA TRP A 159 -13.48 -17.56 7.32
C TRP A 159 -14.36 -18.80 7.21
N GLN A 160 -14.77 -19.15 5.99
CA GLN A 160 -15.52 -20.35 5.71
C GLN A 160 -14.61 -21.40 5.05
N GLU A 161 -14.84 -22.69 5.29
CA GLU A 161 -14.00 -23.75 4.75
C GLU A 161 -13.98 -23.80 3.22
N HIS A 162 -15.07 -23.41 2.57
CA HIS A 162 -15.17 -23.37 1.11
C HIS A 162 -14.48 -22.17 0.47
N TYR A 163 -14.06 -21.16 1.24
CA TYR A 163 -13.37 -20.00 0.69
C TYR A 163 -11.95 -20.34 0.25
N LYS A 164 -11.59 -19.88 -0.93
CA LYS A 164 -10.24 -19.92 -1.49
C LYS A 164 -9.68 -18.49 -1.46
N ALA A 165 -8.54 -18.30 -0.78
CA ALA A 165 -7.91 -16.99 -0.68
C ALA A 165 -6.88 -16.77 -1.79
N VAL A 166 -6.84 -15.57 -2.36
CA VAL A 166 -5.74 -15.11 -3.22
C VAL A 166 -5.08 -13.90 -2.56
N ALA A 167 -3.76 -13.95 -2.38
CA ALA A 167 -2.95 -12.88 -1.79
C ALA A 167 -2.15 -12.14 -2.86
N MET A 168 -2.37 -10.83 -3.00
CA MET A 168 -1.59 -9.97 -3.89
C MET A 168 -0.30 -9.50 -3.20
N GLY A 169 0.62 -10.45 -2.93
CA GLY A 169 1.93 -10.20 -2.36
C GLY A 169 2.19 -10.86 -1.01
N GLU A 170 3.47 -10.97 -0.65
CA GLU A 170 3.94 -11.69 0.55
C GLU A 170 3.42 -11.11 1.86
N ALA A 171 3.35 -9.78 1.98
CA ALA A 171 2.81 -9.15 3.19
C ALA A 171 1.32 -9.50 3.40
N THR A 172 0.54 -9.60 2.31
CA THR A 172 -0.87 -10.00 2.36
C THR A 172 -1.02 -11.48 2.70
N GLU A 173 -0.19 -12.34 2.12
CA GLU A 173 -0.12 -13.76 2.43
C GLU A 173 0.19 -13.98 3.92
N THR A 174 1.21 -13.28 4.45
CA THR A 174 1.57 -13.33 5.87
C THR A 174 0.40 -12.89 6.76
N ALA A 175 -0.34 -11.85 6.36
CA ALA A 175 -1.52 -11.39 7.10
C ALA A 175 -2.63 -12.47 7.12
N LEU A 176 -2.85 -13.17 6.02
CA LEU A 176 -3.81 -14.27 5.94
C LEU A 176 -3.41 -15.46 6.84
N TYR A 177 -2.13 -15.85 6.85
CA TYR A 177 -1.64 -16.90 7.77
C TYR A 177 -1.86 -16.53 9.23
N ARG A 178 -1.64 -15.28 9.61
CA ARG A 178 -1.91 -14.80 10.99
C ARG A 178 -3.39 -14.88 11.38
N LYS A 179 -4.30 -14.84 10.40
CA LYS A 179 -5.76 -15.00 10.60
C LYS A 179 -6.20 -16.47 10.50
N GLY A 180 -5.28 -17.42 10.36
CA GLY A 180 -5.57 -18.86 10.30
C GLY A 180 -6.00 -19.35 8.92
N VAL A 181 -5.92 -18.53 7.87
CA VAL A 181 -6.20 -18.96 6.49
C VAL A 181 -5.04 -19.84 6.01
N ARG A 182 -5.35 -21.06 5.64
CA ARG A 182 -4.35 -22.02 5.18
C ARG A 182 -4.21 -21.96 3.65
N LYS A 183 -2.95 -22.05 3.16
CA LYS A 183 -2.61 -22.14 1.73
C LYS A 183 -3.28 -21.07 0.86
N PRO A 184 -3.16 -19.77 1.16
CA PRO A 184 -3.61 -18.75 0.22
C PRO A 184 -2.85 -18.88 -1.09
N ALA A 185 -3.55 -18.81 -2.22
CA ALA A 185 -2.93 -18.79 -3.53
C ALA A 185 -2.25 -17.45 -3.79
N LYS A 186 -1.21 -17.47 -4.62
CA LYS A 186 -0.46 -16.27 -4.98
C LYS A 186 -0.27 -16.22 -6.50
N PRO A 187 -0.59 -15.10 -7.18
CA PRO A 187 -0.34 -14.97 -8.61
C PRO A 187 1.17 -14.99 -8.89
N ILE A 188 1.58 -15.51 -10.02
CA ILE A 188 2.98 -15.51 -10.48
C ILE A 188 3.44 -14.09 -10.78
N THR A 189 2.57 -13.28 -11.40
CA THR A 189 2.78 -11.85 -11.64
C THR A 189 1.70 -11.04 -10.94
N PHE A 190 2.08 -9.90 -10.35
CA PHE A 190 1.15 -9.04 -9.57
C PHE A 190 0.46 -8.00 -10.47
N ASP A 191 -0.10 -8.48 -11.58
CA ASP A 191 -0.90 -7.72 -12.55
C ASP A 191 -2.25 -8.41 -12.80
N ASP A 192 -3.08 -7.81 -13.64
CA ASP A 192 -4.42 -8.32 -13.96
C ASP A 192 -4.37 -9.70 -14.61
N LEU A 193 -3.34 -10.00 -15.42
CA LEU A 193 -3.18 -11.29 -16.09
C LEU A 193 -2.82 -12.39 -15.10
N GLY A 194 -1.81 -12.16 -14.27
CA GLY A 194 -1.39 -13.11 -13.24
C GLY A 194 -2.50 -13.41 -12.25
N LEU A 195 -3.25 -12.36 -11.85
CA LEU A 195 -4.41 -12.55 -10.98
C LEU A 195 -5.53 -13.36 -11.67
N MET A 196 -5.82 -13.11 -12.93
CA MET A 196 -6.80 -13.87 -13.68
C MET A 196 -6.42 -15.34 -13.78
N HIS A 197 -5.17 -15.65 -14.14
CA HIS A 197 -4.67 -17.03 -14.16
C HIS A 197 -4.79 -17.72 -12.81
N CYS A 198 -4.45 -17.02 -11.73
CA CYS A 198 -4.58 -17.56 -10.38
C CYS A 198 -6.04 -17.87 -10.01
N ILE A 199 -6.99 -16.98 -10.34
CA ILE A 199 -8.43 -17.22 -10.11
C ILE A 199 -8.92 -18.43 -10.91
N LEU A 200 -8.56 -18.52 -12.18
CA LEU A 200 -8.96 -19.64 -13.04
C LEU A 200 -8.41 -20.99 -12.57
N SER A 201 -7.22 -21.02 -11.97
CA SER A 201 -6.67 -22.26 -11.41
C SER A 201 -7.36 -22.72 -10.12
N LEU A 202 -8.16 -21.87 -9.51
CA LEU A 202 -8.90 -22.14 -8.28
C LEU A 202 -10.40 -22.44 -8.54
N SER A 203 -10.89 -22.19 -9.73
CA SER A 203 -12.30 -22.38 -10.09
C SER A 203 -12.69 -23.83 -10.34
#